data_db292bb1ea5e6ac9c29aaad2eda8360b
#
_entry.id   db292bb1ea5e6ac9c29aaad2eda8360b
#
_cell.length_a   1.000
_cell.length_b   1.000
_cell.length_c   1.000
_cell.angle_alpha   90.00
_cell.angle_beta   90.00
_cell.angle_gamma   90.00
#
_symmetry.space_group_name_H-M   'P 1'
#
loop_
_entity.id
_entity.type
_entity.pdbx_description
1 polymer ?
#
loop_
_entity_poly.entity_id
_entity_poly.type
_entity_poly.pdbx_seq_one_letter_code
_entity_poly.pdbx_strand_id
1 'polypeptide(L)'
;FELDYPNEFITSVDGTFKNSGMRKVMCVTSLVFKTSKGRISPTYGSVTGTKFVLETKGCALAGFHGWTFLGFLTAIGAYFSPLPCPPNAEKLEARGYDRGAFWDDGVRKIYVGQCENGIAFLKFVYDKDTRMVIGDDHGNKTPLEVKE
;
A
#
# COMPACT_ATOMS: atom_id res chain seq x y z
N PHE A 1 4.69 -8.00 -6.64
CA PHE A 1 5.86 -8.10 -5.77
C PHE A 1 5.55 -9.09 -4.65
N GLU A 2 6.26 -10.22 -4.64
CA GLU A 2 6.05 -11.34 -3.73
C GLU A 2 7.14 -11.38 -2.66
N LEU A 3 6.75 -11.65 -1.42
CA LEU A 3 7.64 -11.75 -0.27
C LEU A 3 8.00 -13.22 0.01
N ASP A 4 9.19 -13.45 0.54
CA ASP A 4 9.63 -14.74 1.08
C ASP A 4 9.06 -14.93 2.50
N TYR A 5 7.75 -15.02 2.60
CA TYR A 5 7.05 -15.22 3.87
C TYR A 5 7.29 -16.64 4.43
N PRO A 6 7.51 -16.86 5.73
CA PRO A 6 7.48 -15.87 6.83
C PRO A 6 8.83 -15.19 7.13
N ASN A 7 9.82 -15.30 6.24
CA ASN A 7 11.18 -14.85 6.49
C ASN A 7 11.43 -13.40 6.03
N GLU A 8 10.46 -12.77 5.38
CA GLU A 8 10.58 -11.43 4.82
C GLU A 8 9.28 -10.63 5.01
N PHE A 9 9.43 -9.38 5.43
CA PHE A 9 8.33 -8.47 5.74
C PHE A 9 8.56 -7.12 5.07
N ILE A 10 7.48 -6.39 4.76
CA ILE A 10 7.58 -5.00 4.35
C ILE A 10 7.85 -4.14 5.58
N THR A 11 8.86 -3.28 5.51
CA THR A 11 9.28 -2.40 6.60
C THR A 11 9.06 -0.92 6.29
N SER A 12 8.91 -0.55 5.00
CA SER A 12 8.63 0.80 4.57
C SER A 12 7.79 0.81 3.29
N VAL A 13 6.91 1.80 3.19
CA VAL A 13 6.16 2.13 1.98
C VAL A 13 6.44 3.58 1.64
N ASP A 14 7.19 3.79 0.57
CA ASP A 14 7.51 5.11 0.03
C ASP A 14 6.53 5.43 -1.10
N GLY A 15 6.19 6.69 -1.28
CA GLY A 15 5.32 7.07 -2.38
C GLY A 15 5.31 8.55 -2.67
N THR A 16 4.49 8.92 -3.64
CA THR A 16 4.20 10.31 -3.96
C THR A 16 2.69 10.52 -4.10
N PHE A 17 2.25 11.74 -3.82
CA PHE A 17 0.88 12.15 -4.07
C PHE A 17 0.83 13.52 -4.72
N LYS A 18 -0.19 13.77 -5.53
CA LYS A 18 -0.37 15.01 -6.26
C LYS A 18 -1.84 15.43 -6.28
N ASN A 19 -2.09 16.72 -6.27
CA ASN A 19 -3.42 17.26 -6.55
C ASN A 19 -3.68 17.21 -8.07
N SER A 20 -4.76 16.56 -8.50
CA SER A 20 -5.20 16.62 -9.90
C SER A 20 -5.81 17.98 -10.16
N GLY A 21 -5.12 18.82 -10.96
CA GLY A 21 -5.44 20.23 -11.15
C GLY A 21 -6.88 20.54 -11.56
N MET A 22 -7.54 19.67 -12.35
CA MET A 22 -8.92 19.88 -12.81
C MET A 22 -10.00 19.60 -11.75
N ARG A 23 -9.77 18.71 -10.79
CA ARG A 23 -10.80 18.27 -9.83
C ARG A 23 -10.45 18.51 -8.37
N LYS A 24 -9.29 19.10 -8.09
CA LYS A 24 -8.74 19.31 -6.72
C LYS A 24 -8.76 18.04 -5.85
N VAL A 25 -8.66 16.85 -6.48
CA VAL A 25 -8.61 15.56 -5.79
C VAL A 25 -7.14 15.16 -5.63
N MET A 26 -6.76 14.81 -4.42
CA MET A 26 -5.44 14.22 -4.15
C MET A 26 -5.41 12.81 -4.74
N CYS A 27 -4.32 12.45 -5.41
CA CYS A 27 -4.12 11.10 -5.94
C CYS A 27 -2.74 10.59 -5.53
N VAL A 28 -2.66 9.35 -5.09
CA VAL A 28 -1.38 8.65 -4.91
C VAL A 28 -0.85 8.34 -6.31
N THR A 29 0.33 8.85 -6.61
CA THR A 29 0.91 8.80 -7.96
C THR A 29 1.97 7.73 -8.10
N SER A 30 2.67 7.36 -7.02
CA SER A 30 3.61 6.26 -7.02
C SER A 30 3.68 5.54 -5.68
N LEU A 31 4.11 4.27 -5.71
CA LEU A 31 4.42 3.46 -4.54
C LEU A 31 5.69 2.64 -4.78
N VAL A 32 6.48 2.47 -3.72
CA VAL A 32 7.65 1.59 -3.64
C VAL A 32 7.64 0.92 -2.26
N PHE A 33 7.91 -0.38 -2.22
CA PHE A 33 7.95 -1.16 -0.99
C PHE A 33 9.39 -1.59 -0.69
N LYS A 34 9.79 -1.46 0.58
CA LYS A 34 11.09 -1.94 1.08
C LYS A 34 10.87 -3.06 2.08
N THR A 35 11.76 -4.03 2.09
CA THR A 35 11.62 -5.23 2.92
C THR A 35 12.70 -5.32 4.01
N SER A 36 12.44 -6.18 4.99
CA SER A 36 13.40 -6.53 6.06
C SER A 36 14.70 -7.15 5.55
N LYS A 37 14.69 -7.73 4.34
CA LYS A 37 15.88 -8.27 3.66
C LYS A 37 16.59 -7.23 2.78
N GLY A 38 16.18 -5.96 2.82
CA GLY A 38 16.76 -4.89 2.00
C GLY A 38 16.34 -4.94 0.53
N ARG A 39 15.37 -5.76 0.16
CA ARG A 39 14.80 -5.75 -1.19
C ARG A 39 13.92 -4.51 -1.37
N ILE A 40 13.95 -3.97 -2.58
CA ILE A 40 13.12 -2.83 -2.99
C ILE A 40 12.28 -3.28 -4.18
N SER A 41 10.98 -3.04 -4.12
CA SER A 41 10.09 -3.32 -5.25
C SER A 41 10.41 -2.42 -6.46
N PRO A 42 9.93 -2.78 -7.65
CA PRO A 42 9.82 -1.80 -8.72
C PRO A 42 9.02 -0.57 -8.25
N THR A 43 9.27 0.58 -8.87
CA THR A 43 8.42 1.75 -8.68
C THR A 43 7.11 1.53 -9.45
N TYR A 44 6.01 1.55 -8.73
CA TYR A 44 4.67 1.52 -9.32
C TYR A 44 4.17 2.94 -9.50
N GLY A 45 3.64 3.25 -10.69
CA GLY A 45 3.12 4.58 -11.03
C GLY A 45 4.21 5.57 -11.45
N SER A 46 3.89 6.86 -11.40
CA SER A 46 4.74 7.97 -11.80
C SER A 46 5.19 8.79 -10.61
N VAL A 47 6.50 8.94 -10.42
CA VAL A 47 7.09 9.71 -9.31
C VAL A 47 6.87 11.21 -9.55
N THR A 48 5.71 11.73 -9.16
CA THR A 48 5.33 13.13 -9.33
C THR A 48 4.62 13.66 -8.10
N GLY A 49 4.87 14.92 -7.75
CA GLY A 49 4.23 15.59 -6.62
C GLY A 49 5.02 15.49 -5.33
N THR A 50 4.32 15.43 -4.21
CA THR A 50 4.91 15.40 -2.86
C THR A 50 5.23 13.99 -2.43
N LYS A 51 6.45 13.78 -1.92
CA LYS A 51 6.89 12.48 -1.38
C LYS A 51 6.32 12.24 0.01
N PHE A 52 6.06 10.96 0.32
CA PHE A 52 5.75 10.49 1.67
C PHE A 52 6.47 9.16 1.94
N VAL A 53 6.64 8.85 3.21
CA VAL A 53 7.15 7.57 3.70
C VAL A 53 6.25 7.13 4.85
N LEU A 54 5.86 5.86 4.83
CA LEU A 54 5.16 5.18 5.92
C LEU A 54 6.09 4.10 6.44
N GLU A 55 6.64 4.29 7.62
CA GLU A 55 7.53 3.34 8.28
C GLU A 55 7.50 3.51 9.80
N THR A 56 7.74 2.43 10.52
CA THR A 56 7.96 2.44 11.96
C THR A 56 9.17 1.56 12.27
N LYS A 57 10.15 2.14 12.96
CA LYS A 57 11.42 1.46 13.25
C LYS A 57 11.19 0.18 14.05
N GLY A 58 11.76 -0.93 13.59
CA GLY A 58 11.66 -2.23 14.23
C GLY A 58 10.30 -2.93 14.03
N CYS A 59 9.47 -2.42 13.13
CA CYS A 59 8.15 -2.97 12.84
C CYS A 59 8.03 -3.46 11.40
N ALA A 60 7.08 -4.35 11.18
CA ALA A 60 6.66 -4.80 9.87
C ALA A 60 5.27 -4.26 9.53
N LEU A 61 5.01 -4.07 8.26
CA LEU A 61 3.71 -3.70 7.76
C LEU A 61 2.70 -4.81 8.09
N ALA A 62 1.66 -4.45 8.84
CA ALA A 62 0.57 -5.35 9.23
C ALA A 62 -0.66 -5.16 8.35
N GLY A 63 -0.88 -3.97 7.81
CA GLY A 63 -2.02 -3.69 6.95
C GLY A 63 -2.01 -2.27 6.41
N PHE A 64 -3.00 -1.96 5.58
CA PHE A 64 -3.20 -0.64 5.01
C PHE A 64 -4.61 -0.12 5.32
N HIS A 65 -4.75 1.18 5.24
CA HIS A 65 -6.04 1.85 5.12
C HIS A 65 -5.95 2.97 4.09
N GLY A 66 -7.06 3.41 3.55
CA GLY A 66 -7.02 4.46 2.55
C GLY A 66 -8.39 4.74 1.94
N TRP A 67 -8.39 5.53 0.90
CA TRP A 67 -9.58 5.96 0.21
C TRP A 67 -9.40 5.91 -1.31
N THR A 68 -10.44 5.46 -1.99
CA THR A 68 -10.51 5.50 -3.46
C THR A 68 -11.67 6.41 -3.91
N PHE A 69 -11.44 7.20 -4.93
CA PHE A 69 -12.45 8.07 -5.52
C PHE A 69 -12.26 8.16 -7.03
N LEU A 70 -13.33 7.98 -7.78
CA LEU A 70 -13.34 8.00 -9.26
C LEU A 70 -12.29 7.07 -9.88
N GLY A 71 -12.04 5.91 -9.27
CA GLY A 71 -11.08 4.93 -9.79
C GLY A 71 -9.61 5.22 -9.47
N PHE A 72 -9.33 6.17 -8.58
CA PHE A 72 -7.98 6.50 -8.12
C PHE A 72 -7.84 6.24 -6.63
N LEU A 73 -6.66 5.81 -6.22
CA LEU A 73 -6.26 5.81 -4.82
C LEU A 73 -5.96 7.25 -4.39
N THR A 74 -6.80 7.81 -3.52
CA THR A 74 -6.72 9.23 -3.12
C THR A 74 -6.07 9.43 -1.77
N ALA A 75 -5.99 8.39 -0.96
CA ALA A 75 -5.22 8.37 0.28
C ALA A 75 -4.73 6.96 0.58
N ILE A 76 -3.59 6.85 1.25
CA ILE A 76 -3.04 5.60 1.78
C ILE A 76 -2.39 5.86 3.14
N GLY A 77 -2.68 5.01 4.09
CA GLY A 77 -2.01 4.90 5.37
C GLY A 77 -1.69 3.44 5.69
N ALA A 78 -0.93 3.19 6.73
CA ALA A 78 -0.46 1.86 7.05
C ALA A 78 -0.54 1.58 8.54
N TYR A 79 -0.70 0.29 8.88
CA TYR A 79 -0.53 -0.25 10.22
C TYR A 79 0.80 -0.97 10.28
N PHE A 80 1.58 -0.71 11.32
CA PHE A 80 2.84 -1.40 11.58
C PHE A 80 2.79 -2.12 12.93
N SER A 81 3.36 -3.30 12.98
CA SER A 81 3.43 -4.14 14.19
C SER A 81 4.87 -4.56 14.47
N PRO A 82 5.32 -4.58 15.74
CA PRO A 82 6.64 -5.08 16.10
C PRO A 82 6.86 -6.53 15.65
N LEU A 83 8.10 -6.90 15.33
CA LEU A 83 8.51 -8.27 14.98
C LEU A 83 9.03 -9.01 16.21
N PRO A 84 8.64 -10.28 16.44
CA PRO A 84 7.54 -11.06 15.87
C PRO A 84 6.18 -10.49 16.30
N CYS A 85 5.21 -10.54 15.44
CA CYS A 85 3.95 -9.79 15.47
C CYS A 85 3.14 -9.97 16.79
N PRO A 86 3.19 -9.05 17.76
CA PRO A 86 2.20 -9.00 18.84
C PRO A 86 0.95 -8.21 18.38
N PRO A 87 -0.18 -8.32 19.11
CA PRO A 87 -1.49 -7.86 18.65
C PRO A 87 -1.71 -6.33 18.58
N ASN A 88 -0.70 -5.52 18.78
CA ASN A 88 -0.82 -4.06 18.81
C ASN A 88 -0.03 -3.42 17.67
N ALA A 89 -0.65 -3.31 16.50
CA ALA A 89 -0.09 -2.57 15.38
C ALA A 89 -0.16 -1.05 15.63
N GLU A 90 0.91 -0.32 15.32
CA GLU A 90 0.90 1.15 15.36
C GLU A 90 0.27 1.69 14.08
N LYS A 91 -0.78 2.48 14.24
CA LYS A 91 -1.44 3.15 13.12
C LYS A 91 -0.65 4.39 12.71
N LEU A 92 -0.16 4.42 11.47
CA LEU A 92 0.30 5.64 10.84
C LEU A 92 -0.83 6.25 10.01
N GLU A 93 -1.13 7.54 10.25
CA GLU A 93 -2.21 8.24 9.58
C GLU A 93 -2.04 8.27 8.05
N ALA A 94 -3.15 8.18 7.35
CA ALA A 94 -3.17 8.23 5.89
C ALA A 94 -2.61 9.56 5.38
N ARG A 95 -1.77 9.48 4.35
CA ARG A 95 -1.28 10.66 3.63
C ARG A 95 -2.16 10.89 2.41
N GLY A 96 -2.88 12.02 2.41
CA GLY A 96 -3.88 12.36 1.41
C GLY A 96 -5.24 12.64 2.05
N TYR A 97 -6.32 12.34 1.37
CA TYR A 97 -7.68 12.56 1.85
C TYR A 97 -8.15 11.33 2.63
N ASP A 98 -8.22 11.43 3.97
CA ASP A 98 -8.50 10.28 4.84
C ASP A 98 -10.01 10.02 5.02
N ARG A 99 -10.53 9.03 4.29
CA ARG A 99 -11.78 8.34 4.60
C ARG A 99 -11.63 6.88 4.17
N GLY A 100 -11.18 5.99 5.04
CA GLY A 100 -10.82 4.64 4.64
C GLY A 100 -11.34 3.52 5.52
N ALA A 101 -11.46 2.33 4.93
CA ALA A 101 -11.72 1.08 5.63
C ALA A 101 -10.42 0.43 6.13
N PHE A 102 -10.54 -0.31 7.23
CA PHE A 102 -9.46 -1.11 7.80
C PHE A 102 -9.20 -2.37 6.95
N TRP A 103 -7.94 -2.69 6.65
CA TRP A 103 -7.53 -3.91 5.95
C TRP A 103 -6.55 -4.69 6.80
N ASP A 104 -6.93 -5.92 7.15
CA ASP A 104 -6.28 -6.73 8.20
C ASP A 104 -5.04 -7.51 7.75
N ASP A 105 -4.21 -7.79 8.77
CA ASP A 105 -3.21 -8.87 8.96
C ASP A 105 -2.11 -9.04 7.89
N GLY A 106 -0.89 -9.30 8.34
CA GLY A 106 0.38 -9.64 7.66
C GLY A 106 0.37 -9.74 6.14
N VAL A 107 0.80 -8.68 5.43
CA VAL A 107 0.79 -8.65 3.96
C VAL A 107 1.80 -9.64 3.40
N ARG A 108 1.33 -10.57 2.56
CA ARG A 108 2.13 -11.60 1.89
C ARG A 108 2.44 -11.24 0.42
N LYS A 109 1.48 -10.66 -0.27
CA LYS A 109 1.61 -10.28 -1.68
C LYS A 109 0.80 -9.02 -1.97
N ILE A 110 1.32 -8.18 -2.84
CA ILE A 110 0.66 -6.96 -3.27
C ILE A 110 0.53 -6.96 -4.78
N TYR A 111 -0.68 -6.70 -5.27
CA TYR A 111 -0.94 -6.38 -6.66
C TYR A 111 -1.20 -4.88 -6.78
N VAL A 112 -0.56 -4.23 -7.73
CA VAL A 112 -0.69 -2.80 -7.98
C VAL A 112 -1.12 -2.59 -9.42
N GLY A 113 -2.28 -1.97 -9.61
CA GLY A 113 -2.75 -1.50 -10.92
C GLY A 113 -2.37 -0.04 -11.11
N GLN A 114 -1.79 0.28 -12.25
CA GLN A 114 -1.36 1.62 -12.60
C GLN A 114 -2.26 2.22 -13.68
N CYS A 115 -2.36 3.54 -13.72
CA CYS A 115 -2.94 4.31 -14.82
C CYS A 115 -2.02 5.48 -15.17
N GLU A 116 -2.31 6.19 -16.25
CA GLU A 116 -1.48 7.32 -16.74
C GLU A 116 -1.19 8.36 -15.64
N ASN A 117 -2.08 8.54 -14.69
CA ASN A 117 -2.03 9.60 -13.69
C ASN A 117 -1.78 9.11 -12.25
N GLY A 118 -1.51 7.82 -12.03
CA GLY A 118 -1.23 7.32 -10.68
C GLY A 118 -1.59 5.85 -10.44
N ILE A 119 -1.82 5.53 -9.18
CA ILE A 119 -2.26 4.21 -8.76
C ILE A 119 -3.79 4.13 -8.89
N ALA A 120 -4.27 3.18 -9.68
CA ALA A 120 -5.69 2.96 -9.91
C ALA A 120 -6.28 1.87 -9.01
N PHE A 121 -5.45 0.89 -8.61
CA PHE A 121 -5.91 -0.32 -7.96
C PHE A 121 -4.86 -0.90 -7.03
N LEU A 122 -5.29 -1.37 -5.86
CA LEU A 122 -4.49 -2.17 -4.93
C LEU A 122 -5.28 -3.40 -4.50
N LYS A 123 -4.59 -4.53 -4.41
CA LYS A 123 -5.11 -5.77 -3.83
C LYS A 123 -4.02 -6.42 -3.00
N PHE A 124 -4.39 -6.93 -1.85
CA PHE A 124 -3.48 -7.56 -0.92
C PHE A 124 -3.82 -9.03 -0.72
N VAL A 125 -2.80 -9.84 -0.52
CA VAL A 125 -2.94 -11.19 -0.02
C VAL A 125 -2.37 -11.20 1.39
N TYR A 126 -3.18 -11.63 2.33
CA TYR A 126 -2.85 -11.70 3.76
C TYR A 126 -2.66 -13.14 4.22
N ASP A 127 -1.93 -13.31 5.29
CA ASP A 127 -1.90 -14.56 6.04
C ASP A 127 -2.73 -14.39 7.31
N LYS A 128 -3.86 -15.07 7.38
CA LYS A 128 -4.75 -15.05 8.53
C LYS A 128 -4.84 -16.45 9.13
N ASP A 129 -4.40 -16.60 10.39
CA ASP A 129 -4.45 -17.88 11.11
C ASP A 129 -3.90 -19.08 10.31
N THR A 130 -2.72 -18.91 9.68
CA THR A 130 -2.07 -19.90 8.81
C THR A 130 -2.79 -20.17 7.47
N ARG A 131 -3.81 -19.38 7.12
CA ARG A 131 -4.52 -19.47 5.84
C ARG A 131 -4.26 -18.24 4.99
N MET A 132 -4.01 -18.47 3.70
CA MET A 132 -3.91 -17.38 2.72
C MET A 132 -5.31 -16.82 2.48
N VAL A 133 -5.51 -15.53 2.77
CA VAL A 133 -6.75 -14.80 2.50
C VAL A 133 -6.46 -13.75 1.43
N ILE A 134 -7.26 -13.76 0.39
CA ILE A 134 -7.21 -12.73 -0.65
C ILE A 134 -8.12 -11.60 -0.18
N GLY A 135 -7.56 -10.42 0.02
CA GLY A 135 -8.30 -9.22 0.37
C GLY A 135 -9.15 -8.69 -0.77
N ASP A 136 -10.03 -7.77 -0.46
CA ASP A 136 -10.89 -7.10 -1.45
C ASP A 136 -10.08 -6.28 -2.45
N ASP A 137 -10.65 -6.07 -3.63
CA ASP A 137 -10.09 -5.22 -4.66
C ASP A 137 -10.38 -3.74 -4.32
N HIS A 138 -9.34 -2.93 -4.16
CA HIS A 138 -9.47 -1.51 -3.84
C HIS A 138 -9.10 -0.66 -5.05
N GLY A 139 -10.09 -0.07 -5.70
CA GLY A 139 -9.96 0.76 -6.91
C GLY A 139 -10.62 0.14 -8.14
N ASN A 140 -10.38 0.75 -9.31
CA ASN A 140 -10.95 0.31 -10.60
C ASN A 140 -10.00 -0.62 -11.33
N LYS A 141 -10.47 -1.82 -11.67
CA LYS A 141 -9.82 -2.71 -12.64
C LYS A 141 -10.13 -2.22 -14.06
N THR A 142 -9.55 -1.12 -14.49
CA THR A 142 -9.45 -0.86 -15.93
C THR A 142 -8.40 -1.81 -16.54
N PRO A 143 -8.46 -2.15 -17.84
CA PRO A 143 -7.57 -3.14 -18.47
C PRO A 143 -6.15 -2.61 -18.68
N LEU A 144 -5.54 -2.10 -17.62
CA LEU A 144 -4.17 -1.65 -17.55
C LEU A 144 -3.35 -2.68 -16.75
N GLU A 145 -2.14 -2.91 -17.17
CA GLU A 145 -1.22 -3.92 -16.66
C GLU A 145 -1.22 -4.02 -15.13
N VAL A 146 -1.72 -5.14 -14.61
CA VAL A 146 -1.49 -5.52 -13.21
C VAL A 146 -0.10 -6.12 -13.12
N LYS A 147 0.84 -5.42 -12.49
CA LYS A 147 2.17 -5.95 -12.18
C LYS A 147 2.12 -6.64 -10.83
N GLU A 148 2.52 -7.89 -10.80
CA GLU A 148 2.74 -8.68 -9.60
C GLU A 148 4.05 -8.31 -8.89
#